data_39ba3c809bed0fd9cdd937b1f68dec06
#
_entry.id   39ba3c809bed0fd9cdd937b1f68dec06
#
_cell.length_a   1.000
_cell.length_b   1.000
_cell.length_c   1.000
_cell.angle_alpha   90.00
_cell.angle_beta   90.00
_cell.angle_gamma   90.00
#
_symmetry.space_group_name_H-M   'P 1'
#
loop_
_entity.id
_entity.type
_entity.pdbx_description
1 polymer ?
#
loop_
_entity_poly.entity_id
_entity_poly.type
_entity_poly.pdbx_seq_one_letter_code
_entity_poly.pdbx_strand_id
1 'polypeptide(L)'
;EGEYLNDPQVNIVLSGLRSQQISVVGEVVKPGRFPIDTRTSILDALAQAGGITDKGEQRAFILRRREGGVDRYEVDLDDLLSAGSGQVIELRAGDTIVVPKAQLFYVYGAISKPGAYALKDEMTVIEAIAIAGGLTDRGSTRRVRIKRKVEGGKSKTLNVDLEDEVRADDVINVRERLF
;
A
#
# COMPACT_ATOMS: atom_id res chain seq x y z
N GLU A 1 28.68 -61.45 26.60
CA GLU A 1 28.40 -60.51 27.71
C GLU A 1 28.04 -59.21 27.06
N GLY A 2 26.74 -58.92 27.02
CA GLY A 2 26.24 -57.67 26.47
C GLY A 2 26.21 -56.62 27.56
N GLU A 3 26.95 -55.52 27.37
CA GLU A 3 26.80 -54.32 28.19
C GLU A 3 25.48 -53.62 27.84
N TYR A 4 24.52 -53.75 28.73
CA TYR A 4 23.30 -52.94 28.70
C TYR A 4 23.65 -51.58 29.27
N LEU A 5 23.58 -50.54 28.43
CA LEU A 5 23.62 -49.14 28.87
C LEU A 5 22.40 -48.87 29.73
N ASN A 6 22.62 -48.73 31.02
CA ASN A 6 21.62 -48.26 31.99
C ASN A 6 21.47 -46.74 31.77
N ASP A 7 20.24 -46.34 31.44
CA ASP A 7 19.77 -44.97 31.34
C ASP A 7 20.26 -44.15 30.14
N PRO A 8 19.79 -44.47 28.91
CA PRO A 8 20.08 -43.62 27.75
C PRO A 8 19.32 -42.30 27.84
N GLN A 9 19.99 -41.20 28.20
CA GLN A 9 19.44 -39.86 28.03
C GLN A 9 19.46 -39.51 26.56
N VAL A 10 18.31 -39.63 25.91
CA VAL A 10 18.13 -39.20 24.52
C VAL A 10 17.81 -37.69 24.51
N ASN A 11 18.79 -36.85 24.21
CA ASN A 11 18.59 -35.43 23.91
C ASN A 11 18.17 -35.33 22.45
N ILE A 12 16.87 -35.11 22.19
CA ILE A 12 16.38 -34.78 20.86
C ILE A 12 16.60 -33.28 20.68
N VAL A 13 17.69 -32.89 20.05
CA VAL A 13 17.89 -31.57 19.53
C VAL A 13 17.14 -31.47 18.19
N LEU A 14 16.03 -30.75 18.17
CA LEU A 14 15.38 -30.35 16.92
C LEU A 14 16.32 -29.39 16.16
N SER A 15 17.26 -29.93 15.37
CA SER A 15 18.08 -29.15 14.45
C SER A 15 17.28 -28.88 13.19
N GLY A 16 16.68 -27.68 13.16
CA GLY A 16 16.07 -27.14 11.95
C GLY A 16 14.59 -27.44 11.79
N LEU A 17 13.78 -26.70 12.52
CA LEU A 17 12.58 -26.15 11.89
C LEU A 17 13.07 -25.48 10.61
N ARG A 18 12.80 -26.07 9.43
CA ARG A 18 12.85 -25.31 8.17
C ARG A 18 11.91 -24.15 8.39
N SER A 19 12.47 -23.01 8.69
CA SER A 19 11.76 -21.81 9.10
C SER A 19 10.69 -21.56 8.05
N GLN A 20 9.44 -21.66 8.46
CA GLN A 20 8.35 -21.23 7.62
C GLN A 20 8.65 -19.77 7.29
N GLN A 21 8.80 -19.44 6.03
CA GLN A 21 9.21 -18.11 5.60
C GLN A 21 8.16 -17.55 4.65
N ILE A 22 8.00 -16.24 4.75
CA ILE A 22 7.29 -15.42 3.78
C ILE A 22 8.27 -14.50 3.07
N SER A 23 7.87 -13.95 1.95
CA SER A 23 8.59 -12.90 1.25
C SER A 23 7.82 -11.59 1.37
N VAL A 24 8.52 -10.49 1.69
CA VAL A 24 7.95 -9.14 1.68
C VAL A 24 8.69 -8.33 0.62
N VAL A 25 7.96 -7.77 -0.33
CA VAL A 25 8.53 -7.04 -1.48
C VAL A 25 7.76 -5.75 -1.75
N GLY A 26 8.39 -4.83 -2.48
CA GLY A 26 7.80 -3.55 -2.85
C GLY A 26 8.24 -2.42 -1.93
N GLU A 27 7.36 -1.48 -1.65
CA GLU A 27 7.64 -0.23 -0.92
C GLU A 27 7.63 -0.45 0.61
N VAL A 28 8.55 -1.27 1.08
CA VAL A 28 8.84 -1.50 2.50
C VAL A 28 10.29 -1.12 2.81
N VAL A 29 10.59 -0.80 4.07
CA VAL A 29 11.92 -0.32 4.48
C VAL A 29 12.99 -1.41 4.26
N LYS A 30 12.65 -2.67 4.54
CA LYS A 30 13.56 -3.82 4.39
C LYS A 30 12.85 -4.94 3.64
N PRO A 31 12.85 -4.93 2.30
CA PRO A 31 12.33 -6.06 1.53
C PRO A 31 13.19 -7.31 1.75
N GLY A 32 12.58 -8.48 1.81
CA GLY A 32 13.31 -9.71 2.05
C GLY A 32 12.44 -10.89 2.43
N ARG A 33 13.10 -11.94 2.95
CA ARG A 33 12.43 -13.13 3.51
C ARG A 33 12.46 -13.06 5.02
N PHE A 34 11.30 -13.34 5.62
CA PHE A 34 11.12 -13.29 7.07
C PHE A 34 10.59 -14.62 7.58
N PRO A 35 11.13 -15.12 8.70
CA PRO A 35 10.58 -16.28 9.37
C PRO A 35 9.20 -15.93 9.94
N ILE A 36 8.27 -16.88 9.90
CA ILE A 36 6.96 -16.73 10.50
C ILE A 36 6.67 -17.87 11.47
N ASP A 37 5.89 -17.55 12.49
CA ASP A 37 5.30 -18.50 13.40
C ASP A 37 3.85 -18.81 12.98
N THR A 38 3.22 -19.74 13.68
CA THR A 38 1.89 -20.27 13.36
C THR A 38 0.76 -19.22 13.36
N ARG A 39 0.99 -18.03 13.92
CA ARG A 39 -0.02 -16.94 14.04
C ARG A 39 0.49 -15.58 13.59
N THR A 40 1.45 -15.57 12.67
CA THR A 40 1.99 -14.30 12.16
C THR A 40 0.95 -13.62 11.26
N SER A 41 0.60 -12.41 11.60
CA SER A 41 -0.30 -11.55 10.80
C SER A 41 0.48 -10.75 9.74
N ILE A 42 -0.24 -10.15 8.80
CA ILE A 42 0.37 -9.23 7.83
C ILE A 42 1.03 -8.03 8.50
N LEU A 43 0.44 -7.52 9.59
CA LEU A 43 0.99 -6.39 10.33
C LEU A 43 2.32 -6.75 11.00
N ASP A 44 2.42 -7.96 11.58
CA ASP A 44 3.67 -8.46 12.16
C ASP A 44 4.77 -8.58 11.11
N ALA A 45 4.42 -9.09 9.93
CA ALA A 45 5.35 -9.22 8.81
C ALA A 45 5.83 -7.87 8.29
N LEU A 46 4.93 -6.90 8.16
CA LEU A 46 5.28 -5.54 7.77
C LEU A 46 6.12 -4.84 8.84
N ALA A 47 5.83 -5.05 10.12
CA ALA A 47 6.65 -4.54 11.23
C ALA A 47 8.07 -5.12 11.21
N GLN A 48 8.23 -6.42 10.93
CA GLN A 48 9.55 -7.04 10.74
C GLN A 48 10.31 -6.45 9.55
N ALA A 49 9.57 -6.08 8.47
CA ALA A 49 10.13 -5.40 7.30
C ALA A 49 10.42 -3.91 7.55
N GLY A 50 10.22 -3.41 8.77
CA GLY A 50 10.46 -2.02 9.16
C GLY A 50 9.35 -1.04 8.76
N GLY A 51 8.20 -1.55 8.36
CA GLY A 51 7.04 -0.76 7.91
C GLY A 51 7.07 -0.44 6.41
N ILE A 52 6.05 0.28 5.99
CA ILE A 52 5.88 0.78 4.62
C ILE A 52 6.65 2.09 4.48
N THR A 53 7.25 2.32 3.31
CA THR A 53 7.91 3.60 3.02
C THR A 53 6.89 4.70 2.74
N ASP A 54 7.32 5.98 2.79
CA ASP A 54 6.48 7.14 2.43
C ASP A 54 5.96 7.09 0.98
N LYS A 55 6.52 6.20 0.15
CA LYS A 55 6.12 5.97 -1.24
C LYS A 55 5.21 4.77 -1.40
N GLY A 56 4.98 4.00 -0.35
CA GLY A 56 4.13 2.82 -0.36
C GLY A 56 2.65 3.19 -0.30
N GLU A 57 1.84 2.35 -0.92
CA GLU A 57 0.39 2.41 -0.80
C GLU A 57 -0.05 1.84 0.54
N GLN A 58 -1.12 2.39 1.13
CA GLN A 58 -1.73 1.85 2.37
C GLN A 58 -2.52 0.55 2.11
N ARG A 59 -2.16 -0.12 1.06
CA ARG A 59 -2.74 -1.38 0.60
C ARG A 59 -1.63 -2.38 0.32
N ALA A 60 -1.85 -3.62 0.71
CA ALA A 60 -0.93 -4.70 0.42
C ALA A 60 -1.66 -5.88 -0.22
N PHE A 61 -0.93 -6.68 -0.97
CA PHE A 61 -1.44 -7.91 -1.56
C PHE A 61 -0.70 -9.09 -0.99
N ILE A 62 -1.46 -10.13 -0.58
CA ILE A 62 -0.90 -11.43 -0.23
C ILE A 62 -1.06 -12.34 -1.44
N LEU A 63 0.04 -12.78 -2.00
CA LEU A 63 0.09 -13.76 -3.09
C LEU A 63 0.37 -15.13 -2.50
N ARG A 64 -0.60 -16.03 -2.59
CA ARG A 64 -0.51 -17.42 -2.09
C ARG A 64 -0.52 -18.39 -3.24
N ARG A 65 0.53 -19.18 -3.34
CA ARG A 65 0.63 -20.22 -4.37
C ARG A 65 -0.23 -21.44 -3.99
N ARG A 66 -1.00 -21.93 -4.96
CA ARG A 66 -1.77 -23.19 -4.88
C ARG A 66 -1.45 -24.09 -6.07
N GLU A 67 -1.90 -25.34 -6.00
CA GLU A 67 -1.93 -26.22 -7.16
C GLU A 67 -2.90 -25.63 -8.20
N GLY A 68 -2.34 -25.14 -9.32
CA GLY A 68 -3.10 -24.54 -10.42
C GLY A 68 -3.12 -23.02 -10.50
N GLY A 69 -2.45 -22.28 -9.59
CA GLY A 69 -2.41 -20.82 -9.69
C GLY A 69 -1.87 -20.09 -8.49
N VAL A 70 -2.16 -18.79 -8.48
CA VAL A 70 -1.84 -17.88 -7.38
C VAL A 70 -3.10 -17.16 -6.95
N ASP A 71 -3.49 -17.34 -5.70
CA ASP A 71 -4.55 -16.54 -5.10
C ASP A 71 -3.97 -15.17 -4.71
N ARG A 72 -4.72 -14.13 -4.94
CA ARG A 72 -4.41 -12.76 -4.54
C ARG A 72 -5.45 -12.28 -3.54
N TYR A 73 -5.00 -11.95 -2.35
CA TYR A 73 -5.81 -11.32 -1.31
C TYR A 73 -5.38 -9.86 -1.20
N GLU A 74 -6.32 -8.97 -1.31
CA GLU A 74 -6.11 -7.54 -1.12
C GLU A 74 -6.41 -7.20 0.34
N VAL A 75 -5.55 -6.40 0.95
CA VAL A 75 -5.64 -6.02 2.35
C VAL A 75 -5.46 -4.52 2.44
N ASP A 76 -6.50 -3.83 2.89
CA ASP A 76 -6.43 -2.43 3.27
C ASP A 76 -5.84 -2.33 4.69
N LEU A 77 -4.75 -1.61 4.81
CA LEU A 77 -4.00 -1.50 6.07
C LEU A 77 -4.59 -0.42 6.98
N ASP A 78 -5.23 0.60 6.40
CA ASP A 78 -5.95 1.63 7.17
C ASP A 78 -7.17 1.01 7.87
N ASP A 79 -7.90 0.12 7.18
CA ASP A 79 -9.02 -0.62 7.75
C ASP A 79 -8.58 -1.57 8.86
N LEU A 80 -7.47 -2.28 8.66
CA LEU A 80 -6.93 -3.18 9.70
C LEU A 80 -6.51 -2.43 10.96
N LEU A 81 -5.95 -1.23 10.81
CA LEU A 81 -5.50 -0.41 11.93
C LEU A 81 -6.67 0.30 12.64
N SER A 82 -7.71 0.67 11.89
CA SER A 82 -8.83 1.47 12.41
C SER A 82 -9.92 0.63 13.07
N ALA A 83 -10.26 -0.51 12.49
CA ALA A 83 -11.48 -1.25 12.87
C ALA A 83 -11.27 -2.29 13.97
N GLY A 84 -10.05 -2.71 14.28
CA GLY A 84 -9.77 -3.83 15.20
C GLY A 84 -10.48 -5.16 14.82
N SER A 85 -11.26 -5.15 13.75
CA SER A 85 -12.14 -6.23 13.30
C SER A 85 -11.92 -6.63 11.83
N GLY A 86 -10.86 -6.11 11.18
CA GLY A 86 -10.47 -6.57 9.85
C GLY A 86 -10.20 -8.06 9.88
N GLN A 87 -10.61 -8.78 8.86
CA GLN A 87 -10.28 -10.20 8.71
C GLN A 87 -8.76 -10.35 8.76
N VAL A 88 -8.24 -10.76 9.92
CA VAL A 88 -6.82 -11.06 10.08
C VAL A 88 -6.52 -12.27 9.20
N ILE A 89 -5.98 -12.03 8.03
CA ILE A 89 -5.52 -13.11 7.15
C ILE A 89 -4.23 -13.66 7.77
N GLU A 90 -4.31 -14.88 8.30
CA GLU A 90 -3.13 -15.59 8.80
C GLU A 90 -2.20 -15.91 7.62
N LEU A 91 -0.95 -15.52 7.76
CA LEU A 91 0.08 -15.81 6.77
C LEU A 91 0.47 -17.30 6.81
N ARG A 92 0.82 -17.80 5.65
CA ARG A 92 1.31 -19.18 5.49
C ARG A 92 2.71 -19.19 4.89
N ALA A 93 3.45 -20.25 5.18
CA ALA A 93 4.76 -20.45 4.56
C ALA A 93 4.67 -20.39 3.04
N GLY A 94 5.55 -19.61 2.43
CA GLY A 94 5.57 -19.39 0.98
C GLY A 94 4.69 -18.26 0.49
N ASP A 95 3.92 -17.58 1.35
CA ASP A 95 3.19 -16.36 0.98
C ASP A 95 4.15 -15.24 0.58
N THR A 96 3.74 -14.43 -0.36
CA THR A 96 4.46 -13.22 -0.74
C THR A 96 3.58 -12.01 -0.48
N ILE A 97 4.03 -11.11 0.38
CA ILE A 97 3.40 -9.81 0.63
C ILE A 97 4.01 -8.81 -0.34
N VAL A 98 3.15 -8.14 -1.09
CA VAL A 98 3.54 -7.11 -2.05
C VAL A 98 2.92 -5.78 -1.59
N VAL A 99 3.75 -4.80 -1.30
CA VAL A 99 3.32 -3.42 -1.05
C VAL A 99 3.60 -2.61 -2.31
N PRO A 100 2.58 -2.19 -3.07
CA PRO A 100 2.79 -1.42 -4.28
C PRO A 100 3.23 0.01 -3.95
N LYS A 101 3.74 0.68 -4.96
CA LYS A 101 4.02 2.11 -4.89
C LYS A 101 2.71 2.88 -4.97
N ALA A 102 2.54 3.86 -4.09
CA ALA A 102 1.38 4.75 -4.10
C ALA A 102 1.27 5.47 -5.46
N GLN A 103 0.07 5.49 -5.99
CA GLN A 103 -0.26 6.29 -7.15
C GLN A 103 -0.31 7.76 -6.72
N LEU A 104 0.18 8.65 -7.58
CA LEU A 104 0.26 10.07 -7.26
C LEU A 104 -0.61 10.88 -8.22
N PHE A 105 -1.11 12.00 -7.73
CA PHE A 105 -1.62 13.11 -8.52
C PHE A 105 -0.90 14.41 -8.13
N TYR A 106 -1.04 15.44 -8.94
CA TYR A 106 -0.32 16.69 -8.77
C TYR A 106 -1.31 17.84 -8.71
N VAL A 107 -1.10 18.79 -7.80
CA VAL A 107 -1.95 19.98 -7.67
C VAL A 107 -1.06 21.21 -7.75
N TYR A 108 -1.49 22.19 -8.55
CA TYR A 108 -0.80 23.48 -8.66
C TYR A 108 -1.78 24.63 -9.00
N GLY A 109 -1.29 25.86 -8.95
CA GLY A 109 -2.05 27.07 -9.20
C GLY A 109 -2.47 27.78 -7.91
N ALA A 110 -3.70 28.29 -7.85
CA ALA A 110 -4.21 29.05 -6.70
C ALA A 110 -4.60 28.13 -5.53
N ILE A 111 -3.65 27.37 -5.03
CA ILE A 111 -3.77 26.38 -3.96
C ILE A 111 -2.74 26.68 -2.87
N SER A 112 -3.07 26.39 -1.62
CA SER A 112 -2.22 26.73 -0.46
C SER A 112 -0.91 25.92 -0.42
N LYS A 113 -0.96 24.65 -0.78
CA LYS A 113 0.20 23.74 -0.78
C LYS A 113 0.27 23.00 -2.12
N PRO A 114 0.88 23.61 -3.16
CA PRO A 114 1.10 22.93 -4.43
C PRO A 114 2.10 21.77 -4.23
N GLY A 115 1.86 20.64 -4.90
CA GLY A 115 2.73 19.47 -4.76
C GLY A 115 2.19 18.21 -5.39
N ALA A 116 2.86 17.09 -5.09
CA ALA A 116 2.44 15.74 -5.42
C ALA A 116 1.82 15.07 -4.19
N TYR A 117 0.72 14.38 -4.37
CA TYR A 117 -0.06 13.75 -3.31
C TYR A 117 -0.40 12.31 -3.66
N ALA A 118 -0.49 11.46 -2.66
CA ALA A 118 -0.94 10.08 -2.84
C ALA A 118 -2.42 10.05 -3.21
N LEU A 119 -2.73 9.31 -4.26
CA LEU A 119 -4.10 9.10 -4.71
C LEU A 119 -4.74 8.03 -3.81
N LYS A 120 -5.92 8.33 -3.29
CA LYS A 120 -6.80 7.35 -2.63
C LYS A 120 -7.87 6.88 -3.62
N ASP A 121 -8.46 5.72 -3.34
CA ASP A 121 -9.56 5.22 -4.13
C ASP A 121 -10.75 6.19 -4.15
N GLU A 122 -11.38 6.30 -5.30
CA GLU A 122 -12.58 7.14 -5.52
C GLU A 122 -12.41 8.61 -5.11
N MET A 123 -11.16 9.10 -5.01
CA MET A 123 -10.87 10.47 -4.60
C MET A 123 -11.44 11.48 -5.58
N THR A 124 -12.17 12.46 -5.06
CA THR A 124 -12.74 13.56 -5.84
C THR A 124 -11.81 14.78 -5.93
N VAL A 125 -12.07 15.66 -6.87
CA VAL A 125 -11.31 16.91 -7.05
C VAL A 125 -11.38 17.81 -5.81
N ILE A 126 -12.54 17.86 -5.11
CA ILE A 126 -12.67 18.65 -3.89
C ILE A 126 -11.80 18.11 -2.76
N GLU A 127 -11.73 16.77 -2.62
CA GLU A 127 -10.87 16.12 -1.63
C GLU A 127 -9.39 16.35 -1.94
N ALA A 128 -9.00 16.26 -3.22
CA ALA A 128 -7.65 16.56 -3.66
C ALA A 128 -7.24 18.01 -3.33
N ILE A 129 -8.15 18.98 -3.55
CA ILE A 129 -7.95 20.37 -3.19
C ILE A 129 -7.84 20.52 -1.67
N ALA A 130 -8.68 19.85 -0.88
CA ALA A 130 -8.66 19.89 0.58
C ALA A 130 -7.34 19.37 1.16
N ILE A 131 -6.85 18.23 0.66
CA ILE A 131 -5.55 17.65 1.06
C ILE A 131 -4.39 18.59 0.72
N ALA A 132 -4.49 19.31 -0.41
CA ALA A 132 -3.52 20.33 -0.81
C ALA A 132 -3.65 21.66 -0.01
N GLY A 133 -4.37 21.64 1.11
CA GLY A 133 -4.51 22.78 2.03
C GLY A 133 -5.57 23.80 1.62
N GLY A 134 -6.44 23.44 0.68
CA GLY A 134 -7.52 24.31 0.19
C GLY A 134 -7.05 25.39 -0.79
N LEU A 135 -8.01 26.17 -1.24
CA LEU A 135 -7.77 27.29 -2.16
C LEU A 135 -7.08 28.46 -1.44
N THR A 136 -6.28 29.21 -2.17
CA THR A 136 -5.87 30.57 -1.73
C THR A 136 -7.04 31.54 -1.85
N ASP A 137 -6.89 32.74 -1.30
CA ASP A 137 -7.90 33.82 -1.40
C ASP A 137 -8.28 34.18 -2.85
N ARG A 138 -7.40 33.87 -3.80
CA ARG A 138 -7.61 34.10 -5.23
C ARG A 138 -8.14 32.86 -5.96
N GLY A 139 -8.19 31.69 -5.33
CA GLY A 139 -8.60 30.45 -5.94
C GLY A 139 -10.07 30.41 -6.35
N SER A 140 -10.39 29.76 -7.44
CA SER A 140 -11.76 29.59 -7.94
C SER A 140 -12.14 28.11 -8.02
N THR A 141 -13.22 27.74 -7.34
CA THR A 141 -13.81 26.39 -7.44
C THR A 141 -14.44 26.11 -8.82
N ARG A 142 -14.83 27.14 -9.56
CA ARG A 142 -15.44 27.02 -10.89
C ARG A 142 -14.43 26.94 -12.03
N ARG A 143 -13.14 27.05 -11.75
CA ARG A 143 -12.09 27.13 -12.76
C ARG A 143 -10.98 26.12 -12.51
N VAL A 144 -11.40 24.89 -12.23
CA VAL A 144 -10.50 23.76 -12.04
C VAL A 144 -10.36 23.01 -13.36
N ARG A 145 -9.14 22.64 -13.70
CA ARG A 145 -8.81 21.82 -14.87
C ARG A 145 -7.91 20.68 -14.49
N ILE A 146 -8.13 19.56 -15.12
CA ILE A 146 -7.23 18.41 -15.03
C ILE A 146 -6.53 18.22 -16.37
N LYS A 147 -5.21 18.11 -16.34
CA LYS A 147 -4.43 17.60 -17.45
C LYS A 147 -4.21 16.10 -17.21
N ARG A 148 -4.89 15.29 -17.98
CA ARG A 148 -4.91 13.81 -17.88
C ARG A 148 -4.18 13.19 -19.07
N LYS A 149 -3.35 12.19 -18.80
CA LYS A 149 -2.77 11.36 -19.86
C LYS A 149 -3.86 10.46 -20.44
N VAL A 150 -3.97 10.41 -21.76
CA VAL A 150 -4.86 9.52 -22.48
C VAL A 150 -4.06 8.46 -23.24
N GLU A 151 -4.72 7.42 -23.70
CA GLU A 151 -4.11 6.38 -24.53
C GLU A 151 -3.33 6.99 -25.70
N GLY A 152 -2.13 6.48 -25.95
CA GLY A 152 -1.22 7.02 -26.95
C GLY A 152 -0.26 8.11 -26.45
N GLY A 153 -0.15 8.33 -25.11
CA GLY A 153 0.85 9.21 -24.48
C GLY A 153 0.56 10.72 -24.62
N LYS A 154 -0.56 11.10 -25.25
CA LYS A 154 -1.00 12.49 -25.36
C LYS A 154 -1.68 12.92 -24.05
N SER A 155 -1.56 14.20 -23.71
CA SER A 155 -2.27 14.78 -22.59
C SER A 155 -3.47 15.60 -23.08
N LYS A 156 -4.62 15.44 -22.43
CA LYS A 156 -5.84 16.23 -22.67
C LYS A 156 -6.11 17.10 -21.46
N THR A 157 -6.46 18.35 -21.69
CA THR A 157 -6.94 19.23 -20.61
C THR A 157 -8.47 19.16 -20.57
N LEU A 158 -9.01 18.83 -19.42
CA LEU A 158 -10.43 18.71 -19.15
C LEU A 158 -10.84 19.80 -18.17
N ASN A 159 -11.99 20.43 -18.40
CA ASN A 159 -12.67 21.17 -17.36
C ASN A 159 -13.38 20.14 -16.50
N VAL A 160 -13.28 20.26 -15.20
CA VAL A 160 -13.82 19.29 -14.25
C VAL A 160 -14.64 20.00 -13.19
N ASP A 161 -15.63 19.30 -12.67
CA ASP A 161 -16.39 19.70 -11.50
C ASP A 161 -15.70 19.17 -10.22
N LEU A 162 -16.11 19.69 -9.07
CA LEU A 162 -15.49 19.31 -7.80
C LEU A 162 -15.73 17.86 -7.39
N GLU A 163 -16.82 17.29 -7.87
CA GLU A 163 -17.22 15.89 -7.62
C GLU A 163 -16.60 14.90 -8.61
N ASP A 164 -15.88 15.38 -9.63
CA ASP A 164 -15.24 14.51 -10.60
C ASP A 164 -14.08 13.73 -9.93
N GLU A 165 -13.90 12.49 -10.38
CA GLU A 165 -12.86 11.58 -9.89
C GLU A 165 -11.46 11.96 -10.41
N VAL A 166 -10.52 12.00 -9.49
CA VAL A 166 -9.08 12.17 -9.77
C VAL A 166 -8.45 10.80 -10.07
N ARG A 167 -7.57 10.76 -11.06
CA ARG A 167 -6.86 9.55 -11.46
C ARG A 167 -5.35 9.67 -11.28
N ALA A 168 -4.67 8.54 -11.29
CA ALA A 168 -3.23 8.51 -11.25
C ALA A 168 -2.61 9.36 -12.37
N ASP A 169 -1.54 10.08 -12.04
CA ASP A 169 -0.82 11.01 -12.90
C ASP A 169 -1.64 12.25 -13.35
N ASP A 170 -2.84 12.46 -12.82
CA ASP A 170 -3.58 13.69 -13.08
C ASP A 170 -2.84 14.91 -12.54
N VAL A 171 -2.88 15.97 -13.32
CA VAL A 171 -2.33 17.27 -12.92
C VAL A 171 -3.45 18.28 -12.81
N ILE A 172 -3.86 18.58 -11.57
CA ILE A 172 -4.95 19.48 -11.25
C ILE A 172 -4.43 20.91 -11.24
N ASN A 173 -5.04 21.78 -12.03
CA ASN A 173 -4.75 23.20 -12.11
C ASN A 173 -5.94 24.01 -11.57
N VAL A 174 -5.72 24.67 -10.45
CA VAL A 174 -6.70 25.60 -9.87
C VAL A 174 -6.37 27.02 -10.33
N ARG A 175 -7.29 27.63 -11.09
CA ARG A 175 -7.11 28.99 -11.62
C ARG A 175 -7.58 30.06 -10.64
N GLU A 176 -7.04 31.23 -10.80
CA GLU A 176 -7.50 32.41 -10.06
C GLU A 176 -8.89 32.86 -10.54
N ARG A 177 -9.63 33.54 -9.66
CA ARG A 177 -10.87 34.22 -10.00
C ARG A 177 -10.55 35.36 -10.99
N LEU A 178 -11.41 35.52 -11.97
CA LEU A 178 -11.43 36.76 -12.74
C LEU A 178 -12.29 37.77 -11.97
N PHE A 179 -11.76 38.92 -11.78
CA PHE A 179 -12.51 40.07 -11.22
C PHE A 179 -13.69 40.42 -12.13
#